data_a5561c2d30d617caf554610d120bbb21
#
_entry.id   a5561c2d30d617caf554610d120bbb21
#
_cell.length_a   1.000
_cell.length_b   1.000
_cell.length_c   1.000
_cell.angle_alpha   90.00
_cell.angle_beta   90.00
_cell.angle_gamma   90.00
#
_symmetry.space_group_name_H-M   'P 1'
#
loop_
_entity.id
_entity.type
_entity.pdbx_description
1 polymer ?
#
loop_
_entity_poly.entity_id
_entity_poly.type
_entity_poly.pdbx_seq_one_letter_code
_entity_poly.pdbx_strand_id
1 'polypeptide(L)'
;SGGMQKRAAIARAMALDPEVLFLDEPSAGLDPSTSAGLDELIRNLSESLGVTFVVVSHELPSIFSIADTVIMLDKKTQGIVAQGDPRELRDSSDNPLVRQFFLREAAGAEVT
;
A
#
# COMPACT_ATOMS: atom_id res chain seq x y z
N SER A 1 -6.73 18.88 7.81
CA SER A 1 -5.52 18.31 7.26
C SER A 1 -5.82 17.14 6.30
N GLY A 2 -4.87 16.81 5.46
CA GLY A 2 -5.00 15.68 4.54
C GLY A 2 -5.17 14.35 5.27
N GLY A 3 -4.47 14.17 6.38
CA GLY A 3 -4.57 12.96 7.20
C GLY A 3 -5.95 12.79 7.81
N MET A 4 -6.52 13.87 8.32
CA MET A 4 -7.88 13.84 8.88
C MET A 4 -8.93 13.54 7.82
N GLN A 5 -8.76 14.09 6.62
CA GLN A 5 -9.65 13.82 5.49
C GLN A 5 -9.62 12.35 5.09
N LYS A 6 -8.43 11.76 5.04
CA LYS A 6 -8.25 10.34 4.73
C LYS A 6 -8.90 9.45 5.79
N ARG A 7 -8.69 9.77 7.06
CA ARG A 7 -9.30 9.03 8.18
C ARG A 7 -10.82 9.13 8.15
N ALA A 8 -11.36 10.30 7.86
CA ALA A 8 -12.80 10.51 7.76
C ALA A 8 -13.40 9.72 6.61
N ALA A 9 -12.70 9.66 5.47
CA ALA A 9 -13.15 8.87 4.31
C ALA A 9 -13.21 7.37 4.64
N ILE A 10 -12.21 6.86 5.34
CA ILE A 10 -12.20 5.46 5.78
C ILE A 10 -13.33 5.19 6.77
N ALA A 11 -13.53 6.08 7.75
CA ALA A 11 -14.60 5.95 8.72
C ALA A 11 -15.97 5.92 8.06
N ARG A 12 -16.19 6.77 7.06
CA ARG A 12 -17.44 6.80 6.30
C ARG A 12 -17.67 5.48 5.57
N ALA A 13 -16.63 4.96 4.91
CA ALA A 13 -16.74 3.69 4.21
C ALA A 13 -17.00 2.54 5.18
N MET A 14 -16.38 2.57 6.36
CA MET A 14 -16.56 1.55 7.39
C MET A 14 -17.97 1.53 7.98
N ALA A 15 -18.69 2.66 7.93
CA ALA A 15 -20.07 2.74 8.41
C ALA A 15 -21.00 1.81 7.65
N LEU A 16 -20.63 1.39 6.45
CA LEU A 16 -21.40 0.44 5.64
C LEU A 16 -21.10 -1.01 5.97
N ASP A 17 -20.24 -1.26 6.94
CA ASP A 17 -19.81 -2.59 7.36
C ASP A 17 -19.29 -3.47 6.19
N PRO A 18 -18.30 -2.97 5.43
CA PRO A 18 -17.83 -3.68 4.23
C PRO A 18 -16.99 -4.90 4.57
N GLU A 19 -17.04 -5.92 3.70
CA GLU A 19 -16.11 -7.04 3.75
C GLU A 19 -14.79 -6.69 3.07
N VAL A 20 -14.87 -5.89 2.00
CA VAL A 20 -13.71 -5.45 1.21
C VAL A 20 -13.76 -3.94 1.03
N LEU A 21 -12.66 -3.28 1.26
CA LEU A 21 -12.54 -1.83 1.08
C LEU A 21 -11.38 -1.52 0.14
N PHE A 22 -11.64 -0.73 -0.89
CA PHE A 22 -10.64 -0.32 -1.88
C PHE A 22 -10.13 1.08 -1.55
N LEU A 23 -8.80 1.24 -1.49
CA LEU A 23 -8.16 2.53 -1.27
C LEU A 23 -7.15 2.78 -2.39
N ASP A 24 -7.22 3.97 -2.99
CA ASP A 24 -6.31 4.38 -4.06
C ASP A 24 -5.36 5.44 -3.54
N GLU A 25 -4.08 5.11 -3.45
CA GLU A 25 -3.00 5.99 -2.96
C GLU A 25 -3.39 6.70 -1.65
N PRO A 26 -3.74 5.96 -0.60
CA PRO A 26 -4.30 6.58 0.62
C PRO A 26 -3.33 7.52 1.34
N SER A 27 -2.03 7.28 1.24
CA SER A 27 -1.03 8.11 1.92
C SER A 27 -0.41 9.17 1.02
N ALA A 28 -0.90 9.32 -0.23
CA ALA A 28 -0.37 10.34 -1.15
C ALA A 28 -0.52 11.74 -0.58
N GLY A 29 0.56 12.50 -0.62
CA GLY A 29 0.57 13.89 -0.13
C GLY A 29 0.69 14.04 1.38
N LEU A 30 0.81 12.95 2.13
CA LEU A 30 0.98 12.98 3.58
C LEU A 30 2.46 12.94 3.95
N ASP A 31 2.82 13.60 5.06
CA ASP A 31 4.16 13.48 5.62
C ASP A 31 4.37 12.06 6.19
N PRO A 32 5.64 11.63 6.41
CA PRO A 32 5.90 10.26 6.85
C PRO A 32 5.21 9.86 8.16
N SER A 33 5.14 10.75 9.12
CA SER A 33 4.51 10.47 10.42
C SER A 33 3.01 10.26 10.27
N THR A 34 2.34 11.13 9.51
CA THR A 34 0.90 11.03 9.26
C THR A 34 0.57 9.78 8.44
N SER A 35 1.42 9.48 7.45
CA SER A 35 1.28 8.28 6.63
C SER A 35 1.41 7.01 7.47
N ALA A 36 2.38 6.97 8.38
CA ALA A 36 2.56 5.83 9.29
C ALA A 36 1.35 5.63 10.20
N GLY A 37 0.75 6.73 10.68
CA GLY A 37 -0.46 6.67 11.49
C GLY A 37 -1.65 6.13 10.71
N LEU A 38 -1.77 6.50 9.44
CA LEU A 38 -2.82 5.97 8.56
C LEU A 38 -2.63 4.48 8.29
N ASP A 39 -1.39 4.05 8.06
CA ASP A 39 -1.06 2.63 7.87
C ASP A 39 -1.43 1.81 9.10
N GLU A 40 -1.16 2.35 10.29
CA GLU A 40 -1.52 1.69 11.55
C GLU A 40 -3.04 1.55 11.69
N LEU A 41 -3.79 2.58 11.33
CA LEU A 41 -5.26 2.53 11.33
C LEU A 41 -5.77 1.43 10.40
N ILE A 42 -5.25 1.36 9.18
CA ILE A 42 -5.64 0.33 8.20
C ILE A 42 -5.37 -1.06 8.77
N ARG A 43 -4.18 -1.26 9.33
CA ARG A 43 -3.78 -2.53 9.94
C ARG A 43 -4.70 -2.94 11.08
N ASN A 44 -5.01 -1.98 11.97
CA ASN A 44 -5.88 -2.23 13.11
C ASN A 44 -7.29 -2.58 12.70
N LEU A 45 -7.84 -1.91 11.70
CA LEU A 45 -9.18 -2.23 11.19
C LEU A 45 -9.22 -3.62 10.56
N SER A 46 -8.19 -3.97 9.80
CA SER A 46 -8.09 -5.29 9.19
C SER A 46 -8.03 -6.39 10.26
N GLU A 47 -7.20 -6.23 11.27
CA GLU A 47 -7.02 -7.22 12.33
C GLU A 47 -8.23 -7.31 13.26
N SER A 48 -8.81 -6.18 13.63
CA SER A 48 -9.88 -6.13 14.63
C SER A 48 -11.25 -6.43 14.04
N LEU A 49 -11.53 -6.00 12.81
CA LEU A 49 -12.85 -6.12 12.19
C LEU A 49 -12.89 -7.09 11.03
N GLY A 50 -11.75 -7.65 10.65
CA GLY A 50 -11.69 -8.63 9.57
C GLY A 50 -11.95 -8.08 8.18
N VAL A 51 -11.82 -6.75 7.99
CA VAL A 51 -11.98 -6.11 6.68
C VAL A 51 -10.77 -6.43 5.82
N THR A 52 -11.01 -6.82 4.58
CA THR A 52 -9.96 -6.97 3.58
C THR A 52 -9.77 -5.64 2.87
N PHE A 53 -8.55 -5.10 2.92
CA PHE A 53 -8.21 -3.88 2.20
C PHE A 53 -7.49 -4.24 0.91
N VAL A 54 -7.93 -3.62 -0.19
CA VAL A 54 -7.21 -3.65 -1.48
C VAL A 54 -6.68 -2.24 -1.70
N VAL A 55 -5.37 -2.08 -1.66
CA VAL A 55 -4.72 -0.77 -1.66
C VAL A 55 -3.86 -0.63 -2.90
N VAL A 56 -4.08 0.45 -3.65
CA VAL A 56 -3.19 0.83 -4.75
C VAL A 56 -2.17 1.80 -4.19
N SER A 57 -0.89 1.46 -4.27
CA SER A 57 0.18 2.30 -3.76
C SER A 57 1.51 1.99 -4.45
N HIS A 58 2.40 2.98 -4.47
CA HIS A 58 3.79 2.81 -4.89
C HIS A 58 4.77 3.19 -3.78
N GLU A 59 4.27 3.53 -2.59
CA GLU A 59 5.10 3.95 -1.47
C GLU A 59 5.56 2.76 -0.65
N LEU A 60 6.86 2.44 -0.72
CA LEU A 60 7.42 1.26 -0.08
C LEU A 60 7.19 1.18 1.43
N PRO A 61 7.36 2.28 2.21
CA PRO A 61 7.11 2.18 3.65
C PRO A 61 5.70 1.70 3.99
N SER A 62 4.69 2.21 3.28
CA SER A 62 3.31 1.76 3.46
C SER A 62 3.11 0.32 3.03
N ILE A 63 3.65 -0.04 1.85
CA ILE A 63 3.54 -1.41 1.33
C ILE A 63 4.10 -2.42 2.34
N PHE A 64 5.30 -2.17 2.86
CA PHE A 64 5.92 -3.08 3.84
C PHE A 64 5.18 -3.09 5.18
N SER A 65 4.50 -1.99 5.52
CA SER A 65 3.76 -1.89 6.78
C SER A 65 2.43 -2.63 6.74
N ILE A 66 1.69 -2.56 5.64
CA ILE A 66 0.30 -3.02 5.60
C ILE A 66 0.05 -4.24 4.71
N ALA A 67 0.88 -4.49 3.70
CA ALA A 67 0.56 -5.52 2.72
C ALA A 67 0.96 -6.91 3.18
N ASP A 68 0.01 -7.84 3.11
CA ASP A 68 0.28 -9.28 3.26
C ASP A 68 0.71 -9.87 1.93
N THR A 69 0.04 -9.47 0.85
CA THR A 69 0.32 -9.91 -0.51
C THR A 69 0.31 -8.70 -1.43
N VAL A 70 1.30 -8.63 -2.30
CA VAL A 70 1.41 -7.60 -3.32
C VAL A 70 1.17 -8.21 -4.69
N ILE A 71 0.41 -7.50 -5.52
CA ILE A 71 0.24 -7.81 -6.93
C ILE A 71 0.85 -6.65 -7.70
N MET A 72 1.87 -6.93 -8.50
CA MET A 72 2.56 -5.92 -9.28
C MET A 72 2.05 -5.92 -10.70
N LEU A 73 1.64 -4.74 -11.18
CA LEU A 73 1.12 -4.53 -12.53
C LEU A 73 2.13 -3.75 -13.36
N ASP A 74 2.16 -4.00 -14.65
CA ASP A 74 3.03 -3.28 -15.58
C ASP A 74 2.21 -2.77 -16.76
N LYS A 75 2.42 -1.48 -17.10
CA LYS A 75 1.69 -0.83 -18.19
C LYS A 75 2.00 -1.42 -19.56
N LYS A 76 3.26 -1.77 -19.80
CA LYS A 76 3.69 -2.26 -21.11
C LYS A 76 3.12 -3.63 -21.43
N THR A 77 3.12 -4.51 -20.45
CA THR A 77 2.57 -5.86 -20.61
C THR A 77 1.07 -5.91 -20.35
N GLN A 78 0.52 -4.87 -19.72
CA GLN A 78 -0.91 -4.76 -19.37
C GLN A 78 -1.40 -5.95 -18.55
N GLY A 79 -0.56 -6.41 -17.62
CA GLY A 79 -0.89 -7.57 -16.82
C GLY A 79 -0.13 -7.64 -15.51
N ILE A 80 -0.33 -8.75 -14.81
CA ILE A 80 0.34 -9.05 -13.57
C ILE A 80 1.74 -9.59 -13.89
N VAL A 81 2.78 -8.95 -13.35
CA VAL A 81 4.16 -9.39 -13.57
C VAL A 81 4.75 -10.10 -12.36
N ALA A 82 4.17 -9.91 -11.18
CA ALA A 82 4.61 -10.61 -9.97
C ALA A 82 3.51 -10.57 -8.91
N GLN A 83 3.57 -11.54 -8.00
CA GLN A 83 2.61 -11.65 -6.90
C GLN A 83 3.29 -12.35 -5.74
N GLY A 84 3.10 -11.87 -4.52
CA GLY A 84 3.62 -12.51 -3.33
C GLY A 84 3.89 -11.55 -2.18
N ASP A 85 4.63 -12.02 -1.19
CA ASP A 85 5.05 -11.23 -0.05
C ASP A 85 5.99 -10.12 -0.53
N PRO A 86 5.77 -8.86 -0.11
CA PRO A 86 6.59 -7.74 -0.61
C PRO A 86 8.08 -7.89 -0.29
N ARG A 87 8.44 -8.44 0.87
CA ARG A 87 9.85 -8.62 1.22
C ARG A 87 10.50 -9.72 0.41
N GLU A 88 9.77 -10.79 0.14
CA GLU A 88 10.26 -11.87 -0.73
C GLU A 88 10.46 -11.38 -2.16
N LEU A 89 9.53 -10.58 -2.67
CA LEU A 89 9.66 -10.01 -4.01
C LEU A 89 10.88 -9.09 -4.10
N ARG A 90 11.09 -8.25 -3.07
CA ARG A 90 12.25 -7.36 -3.02
C ARG A 90 13.56 -8.14 -3.02
N ASP A 91 13.66 -9.18 -2.19
CA ASP A 91 14.92 -9.85 -1.90
C ASP A 91 15.24 -11.01 -2.85
N SER A 92 14.22 -11.65 -3.42
CA SER A 92 14.40 -12.93 -4.11
C SER A 92 13.88 -12.96 -5.55
N SER A 93 13.24 -11.91 -6.04
CA SER A 93 12.70 -11.92 -7.39
C SER A 93 13.80 -11.79 -8.43
N ASP A 94 13.74 -12.65 -9.45
CA ASP A 94 14.62 -12.56 -10.62
C ASP A 94 14.02 -11.71 -11.75
N ASN A 95 12.77 -11.27 -11.60
CA ASN A 95 12.10 -10.48 -12.62
C ASN A 95 12.69 -9.07 -12.66
N PRO A 96 13.24 -8.61 -13.81
CA PRO A 96 13.83 -7.28 -13.89
C PRO A 96 12.86 -6.13 -13.58
N LEU A 97 11.59 -6.28 -13.92
CA LEU A 97 10.58 -5.24 -13.63
C LEU A 97 10.35 -5.09 -12.13
N VAL A 98 10.34 -6.20 -11.40
CA VAL A 98 10.19 -6.19 -9.93
C VAL A 98 11.40 -5.52 -9.29
N ARG A 99 12.59 -5.93 -9.68
CA ARG A 99 13.85 -5.36 -9.14
C ARG A 99 13.94 -3.88 -9.43
N GLN A 100 13.58 -3.46 -10.63
CA GLN A 100 13.61 -2.06 -11.03
C GLN A 100 12.63 -1.22 -10.19
N PHE A 101 11.44 -1.74 -9.93
CA PHE A 101 10.44 -1.05 -9.11
C PHE A 101 10.99 -0.78 -7.71
N PHE A 102 11.51 -1.80 -7.02
CA PHE A 102 12.02 -1.63 -5.66
C PHE A 102 13.22 -0.70 -5.60
N LEU A 103 14.12 -0.76 -6.56
CA LEU A 103 15.27 0.13 -6.62
C LEU A 103 14.86 1.59 -6.84
N ARG A 104 13.92 1.82 -7.74
CA ARG A 104 13.47 3.17 -8.07
C ARG A 104 12.73 3.82 -6.90
N GLU A 105 11.81 3.08 -6.27
CA GLU A 105 11.06 3.62 -5.13
C GLU A 105 11.94 3.82 -3.91
N ALA A 106 12.91 2.96 -3.67
CA ALA A 106 13.88 3.14 -2.59
C ALA A 106 14.75 4.39 -2.84
N ALA A 107 15.20 4.60 -4.07
CA ALA A 107 15.98 5.80 -4.42
C ALA A 107 15.16 7.07 -4.24
N GLY A 108 13.88 7.05 -4.64
CA GLY A 108 12.97 8.17 -4.43
C GLY A 108 12.74 8.48 -2.96
N ALA A 109 12.62 7.45 -2.12
CA ALA A 109 12.46 7.61 -0.69
C ALA A 109 13.70 8.20 -0.02
N GLU A 110 14.90 7.87 -0.52
CA GLU A 110 16.16 8.39 0.01
C GLU A 110 16.36 9.89 -0.31
N VAL A 111 15.79 10.36 -1.42
CA VAL A 111 15.93 11.76 -1.84
C VAL A 111 15.01 12.69 -1.06
N THR A 112 13.91 12.19 -0.57
CA THR A 112 12.97 12.96 0.23
C THR A 112 13.27 12.89 1.71
#